data_b548dba314678193e048dc7fcf3aa6ba
#
_entry.id   b548dba314678193e048dc7fcf3aa6ba
#
_cell.length_a   1.000
_cell.length_b   1.000
_cell.length_c   1.000
_cell.angle_alpha   90.00
_cell.angle_beta   90.00
_cell.angle_gamma   90.00
#
_symmetry.space_group_name_H-M   'P 1'
#
loop_
_entity.id
_entity.type
_entity.pdbx_description
1 polymer ?
#
loop_
_entity_poly.entity_id
_entity_poly.type
_entity_poly.pdbx_seq_one_letter_code
_entity_poly.pdbx_strand_id
1 'polypeptide(L)'
;MADTYHFSAPGRTEIGGNHTDHQHGCVLAAAVDMETTAEVTLTGTNIIRVDSEGYKPVEIDLNDLDARESEKNTTAALIRGVAAAFARRGYKLSGFEAKVRSTVLPGSGLSSSAAFEVLIGRILNGLFAGGAVSAIEIAQIGQYAENVYYGKPSGLMDQMASSVGGLVYIDFADPKNPIVEKVDYDFAHSGYTLCTIDSGADHADLTDEYAAMPVEMKAVAAFFGKEVLHDVDEAVFYRHIAEVRKVTGDRAVLRAIHFFNENRRVKSQVRALKDGDFEAFLHLVNASGMASWTLLQNVTPAGYIQKQDMAFTIALCQQLLEGEGAVRIHGGGFAGTALAFVPNDRFARFKTCVEHVLGEGHCHKLTIQ
;
A
#
# COMPACT_ATOMS: atom_id res chain seq x y z
N MET A 1 -12.65 -36.31 11.52
CA MET A 1 -12.17 -34.98 11.86
C MET A 1 -12.57 -34.11 10.68
N ALA A 2 -13.03 -32.87 10.89
CA ALA A 2 -13.31 -31.97 9.80
C ALA A 2 -11.99 -31.58 9.13
N ASP A 3 -11.97 -31.48 7.80
CA ASP A 3 -10.79 -31.08 7.06
C ASP A 3 -10.44 -29.61 7.40
N THR A 4 -9.17 -29.36 7.71
CA THR A 4 -8.66 -28.02 7.97
C THR A 4 -7.87 -27.56 6.76
N TYR A 5 -8.20 -26.36 6.27
CA TYR A 5 -7.55 -25.71 5.14
C TYR A 5 -6.68 -24.57 5.64
N HIS A 6 -5.53 -24.35 5.00
CA HIS A 6 -4.58 -23.28 5.34
C HIS A 6 -4.52 -22.27 4.22
N PHE A 7 -4.61 -21.00 4.57
CA PHE A 7 -4.50 -19.88 3.64
C PHE A 7 -3.58 -18.81 4.23
N SER A 8 -2.93 -18.07 3.34
CA SER A 8 -2.13 -16.89 3.74
C SER A 8 -2.25 -15.78 2.71
N ALA A 9 -1.97 -14.56 3.14
CA ALA A 9 -1.78 -13.40 2.29
C ALA A 9 -0.67 -12.51 2.86
N PRO A 10 0.30 -12.10 2.04
CA PRO A 10 1.42 -11.28 2.50
C PRO A 10 1.01 -9.82 2.70
N GLY A 11 1.74 -9.14 3.57
CA GLY A 11 1.82 -7.68 3.56
C GLY A 11 2.53 -7.19 2.30
N ARG A 12 2.50 -5.88 2.07
CA ARG A 12 3.15 -5.27 0.92
C ARG A 12 4.05 -4.11 1.33
N THR A 13 5.08 -3.86 0.52
CA THR A 13 5.86 -2.63 0.58
C THR A 13 5.71 -1.83 -0.72
N GLU A 14 5.65 -0.50 -0.61
CA GLU A 14 5.68 0.42 -1.75
C GLU A 14 7.12 0.84 -2.02
N ILE A 15 7.66 0.48 -3.18
CA ILE A 15 9.04 0.78 -3.57
C ILE A 15 9.12 2.10 -4.35
N GLY A 16 8.10 2.39 -5.16
CA GLY A 16 7.99 3.63 -5.91
C GLY A 16 6.57 3.90 -6.37
N GLY A 17 6.27 5.15 -6.75
CA GLY A 17 4.93 5.54 -7.18
C GLY A 17 4.08 6.14 -6.06
N ASN A 18 4.70 6.84 -5.13
CA ASN A 18 4.01 7.40 -3.97
C ASN A 18 2.84 8.31 -4.40
N HIS A 19 1.62 7.94 -4.02
CA HIS A 19 0.38 8.66 -4.33
C HIS A 19 0.10 8.87 -5.83
N THR A 20 0.52 7.95 -6.68
CA THR A 20 0.20 8.01 -8.12
C THR A 20 -1.03 7.18 -8.49
N ASP A 21 -1.34 6.12 -7.75
CA ASP A 21 -2.40 5.16 -8.04
C ASP A 21 -3.80 5.79 -8.10
N HIS A 22 -4.14 6.68 -7.16
CA HIS A 22 -5.42 7.39 -7.14
C HIS A 22 -5.57 8.47 -8.24
N GLN A 23 -4.51 8.70 -9.03
CA GLN A 23 -4.49 9.53 -10.23
C GLN A 23 -4.27 8.71 -11.50
N HIS A 24 -4.49 7.40 -11.45
CA HIS A 24 -4.29 6.43 -12.51
C HIS A 24 -2.85 6.36 -13.02
N GLY A 25 -1.89 6.52 -12.11
CA GLY A 25 -0.47 6.44 -12.41
C GLY A 25 0.12 5.04 -12.23
N CYS A 26 1.45 4.98 -12.21
CA CYS A 26 2.21 3.75 -12.09
C CYS A 26 2.80 3.59 -10.70
N VAL A 27 2.91 2.36 -10.22
CA VAL A 27 3.57 2.01 -8.96
C VAL A 27 4.52 0.83 -9.14
N LEU A 28 5.53 0.77 -8.29
CA LEU A 28 6.37 -0.40 -8.08
C LEU A 28 6.20 -0.83 -6.63
N ALA A 29 5.66 -2.02 -6.42
CA ALA A 29 5.36 -2.55 -5.10
C ALA A 29 5.78 -4.02 -4.99
N ALA A 30 5.92 -4.52 -3.78
CA ALA A 30 6.30 -5.90 -3.56
C ALA A 30 5.54 -6.53 -2.39
N ALA A 31 5.28 -7.83 -2.49
CA ALA A 31 4.88 -8.65 -1.36
C ALA A 31 6.09 -8.93 -0.47
N VAL A 32 5.87 -8.96 0.84
CA VAL A 32 6.92 -9.17 1.84
C VAL A 32 6.69 -10.45 2.66
N ASP A 33 7.71 -10.88 3.39
CA ASP A 33 7.71 -12.10 4.20
C ASP A 33 6.85 -12.04 5.48
N MET A 34 6.28 -10.88 5.79
CA MET A 34 5.25 -10.76 6.82
C MET A 34 3.88 -11.07 6.22
N GLU A 35 3.09 -11.94 6.87
CA GLU A 35 1.83 -12.43 6.31
C GLU A 35 0.71 -12.52 7.34
N THR A 36 -0.52 -12.53 6.86
CA THR A 36 -1.72 -12.90 7.60
C THR A 36 -2.14 -14.30 7.17
N THR A 37 -2.28 -15.21 8.13
CA THR A 37 -2.58 -16.63 7.91
C THR A 37 -3.93 -17.01 8.49
N ALA A 38 -4.57 -18.03 7.93
CA ALA A 38 -5.82 -18.57 8.45
C ALA A 38 -5.82 -20.12 8.43
N GLU A 39 -6.30 -20.70 9.55
CA GLU A 39 -6.75 -22.09 9.62
C GLU A 39 -8.28 -22.10 9.49
N VAL A 40 -8.81 -22.77 8.46
CA VAL A 40 -10.21 -22.69 8.08
C VAL A 40 -10.87 -24.07 8.11
N THR A 41 -12.05 -24.15 8.73
CA THR A 41 -12.87 -25.38 8.80
C THR A 41 -14.29 -25.07 8.30
N LEU A 42 -14.80 -25.87 7.36
CA LEU A 42 -16.19 -25.75 6.87
C LEU A 42 -17.17 -26.17 7.94
N THR A 43 -18.23 -25.39 8.14
CA THR A 43 -19.27 -25.66 9.15
C THR A 43 -20.56 -26.19 8.56
N GLY A 44 -20.78 -26.01 7.25
CA GLY A 44 -22.04 -26.36 6.61
C GLY A 44 -23.23 -25.47 6.99
N THR A 45 -22.97 -24.38 7.70
CA THR A 45 -23.97 -23.36 8.08
C THR A 45 -24.00 -22.22 7.06
N ASN A 46 -24.78 -21.16 7.34
CA ASN A 46 -24.76 -19.90 6.57
C ASN A 46 -23.97 -18.80 7.29
N ILE A 47 -23.12 -19.15 8.27
CA ILE A 47 -22.37 -18.17 9.05
C ILE A 47 -20.87 -18.30 8.77
N ILE A 48 -20.24 -17.21 8.37
CA ILE A 48 -18.79 -17.07 8.40
C ILE A 48 -18.41 -16.54 9.78
N ARG A 49 -17.55 -17.28 10.49
CA ARG A 49 -16.97 -16.85 11.76
C ARG A 49 -15.47 -16.69 11.61
N VAL A 50 -14.98 -15.49 11.91
CA VAL A 50 -13.54 -15.17 11.88
C VAL A 50 -13.10 -14.77 13.28
N ASP A 51 -12.14 -15.53 13.81
CA ASP A 51 -11.50 -15.30 15.10
C ASP A 51 -10.05 -14.87 14.84
N SER A 52 -9.79 -13.57 14.96
CA SER A 52 -8.46 -12.99 14.74
C SER A 52 -7.78 -12.78 16.09
N GLU A 53 -6.53 -13.21 16.21
CA GLU A 53 -5.74 -13.08 17.43
C GLU A 53 -5.68 -11.61 17.89
N GLY A 54 -6.06 -11.34 19.14
CA GLY A 54 -6.10 -9.99 19.72
C GLY A 54 -7.37 -9.18 19.43
N TYR A 55 -8.34 -9.74 18.69
CA TYR A 55 -9.60 -9.09 18.34
C TYR A 55 -10.81 -9.91 18.77
N LYS A 56 -11.96 -9.25 18.86
CA LYS A 56 -13.23 -9.98 19.10
C LYS A 56 -13.62 -10.77 17.85
N PRO A 57 -14.11 -12.02 17.99
CA PRO A 57 -14.63 -12.78 16.87
C PRO A 57 -15.73 -12.03 16.12
N VAL A 58 -15.75 -12.17 14.81
CA VAL A 58 -16.73 -11.56 13.90
C VAL A 58 -17.55 -12.66 13.24
N GLU A 59 -18.87 -12.48 13.18
CA GLU A 59 -19.81 -13.38 12.51
C GLU A 59 -20.56 -12.64 11.41
N ILE A 60 -20.61 -13.24 10.22
CA ILE A 60 -21.32 -12.73 9.04
C ILE A 60 -22.34 -13.75 8.59
N ASP A 61 -23.62 -13.35 8.53
CA ASP A 61 -24.69 -14.15 7.94
C ASP A 61 -24.66 -13.99 6.41
N LEU A 62 -24.47 -15.09 5.71
CA LEU A 62 -24.44 -15.15 4.24
C LEU A 62 -25.81 -14.88 3.59
N ASN A 63 -26.89 -14.93 4.35
CA ASN A 63 -28.23 -14.56 3.87
C ASN A 63 -28.43 -13.04 3.81
N ASP A 64 -27.57 -12.27 4.48
CA ASP A 64 -27.64 -10.79 4.52
C ASP A 64 -26.24 -10.22 4.33
N LEU A 65 -25.92 -9.92 3.07
CA LEU A 65 -24.62 -9.38 2.64
C LEU A 65 -24.71 -7.91 2.21
N ASP A 66 -25.78 -7.19 2.55
CA ASP A 66 -25.88 -5.77 2.25
C ASP A 66 -24.93 -4.94 3.14
N ALA A 67 -24.44 -3.82 2.57
CA ALA A 67 -23.58 -2.92 3.31
C ALA A 67 -24.36 -2.25 4.46
N ARG A 68 -23.73 -2.16 5.63
CA ARG A 68 -24.34 -1.61 6.84
C ARG A 68 -23.56 -0.40 7.33
N GLU A 69 -24.24 0.73 7.51
CA GLU A 69 -23.62 1.94 8.04
C GLU A 69 -22.99 1.73 9.42
N SER A 70 -23.63 0.88 10.25
CA SER A 70 -23.14 0.53 11.59
C SER A 70 -21.87 -0.31 11.61
N GLU A 71 -21.50 -0.92 10.49
CA GLU A 71 -20.28 -1.73 10.34
C GLU A 71 -19.12 -0.97 9.72
N LYS A 72 -19.30 0.27 9.26
CA LYS A 72 -18.20 1.08 8.74
C LYS A 72 -17.02 1.14 9.71
N ASN A 73 -15.81 1.12 9.16
CA ASN A 73 -14.55 1.06 9.91
C ASN A 73 -14.37 -0.19 10.78
N THR A 74 -15.05 -1.30 10.44
CA THR A 74 -14.91 -2.58 11.16
C THR A 74 -14.47 -3.73 10.28
N THR A 75 -13.85 -4.74 10.86
CA THR A 75 -13.48 -5.99 10.18
C THR A 75 -14.71 -6.70 9.60
N ALA A 76 -15.87 -6.58 10.23
CA ALA A 76 -17.12 -7.15 9.71
C ALA A 76 -17.48 -6.62 8.33
N ALA A 77 -17.32 -5.32 8.10
CA ALA A 77 -17.55 -4.69 6.81
C ALA A 77 -16.66 -5.28 5.71
N LEU A 78 -15.37 -5.50 5.98
CA LEU A 78 -14.43 -6.08 5.02
C LEU A 78 -14.85 -7.51 4.64
N ILE A 79 -15.11 -8.37 5.62
CA ILE A 79 -15.53 -9.76 5.39
C ILE A 79 -16.83 -9.80 4.59
N ARG A 80 -17.83 -9.01 5.00
CA ARG A 80 -19.14 -8.90 4.33
C ARG A 80 -18.98 -8.42 2.87
N GLY A 81 -18.17 -7.40 2.63
CA GLY A 81 -17.92 -6.83 1.32
C GLY A 81 -17.27 -7.83 0.37
N VAL A 82 -16.25 -8.57 0.83
CA VAL A 82 -15.60 -9.63 0.05
C VAL A 82 -16.60 -10.76 -0.25
N ALA A 83 -17.35 -11.24 0.75
CA ALA A 83 -18.35 -12.29 0.57
C ALA A 83 -19.45 -11.85 -0.41
N ALA A 84 -19.96 -10.63 -0.30
CA ALA A 84 -20.95 -10.07 -1.21
C ALA A 84 -20.45 -10.03 -2.67
N ALA A 85 -19.18 -9.67 -2.87
CA ALA A 85 -18.59 -9.62 -4.20
C ALA A 85 -18.50 -11.02 -4.85
N PHE A 86 -18.17 -12.05 -4.07
CA PHE A 86 -18.20 -13.44 -4.56
C PHE A 86 -19.62 -13.92 -4.84
N ALA A 87 -20.58 -13.67 -3.94
CA ALA A 87 -21.97 -14.04 -4.13
C ALA A 87 -22.59 -13.39 -5.39
N ARG A 88 -22.31 -12.10 -5.64
CA ARG A 88 -22.75 -11.38 -6.85
C ARG A 88 -22.18 -11.95 -8.15
N ARG A 89 -21.02 -12.61 -8.09
CA ARG A 89 -20.42 -13.35 -9.22
C ARG A 89 -21.05 -14.74 -9.42
N GLY A 90 -22.03 -15.11 -8.61
CA GLY A 90 -22.77 -16.36 -8.71
C GLY A 90 -22.14 -17.55 -7.96
N TYR A 91 -21.09 -17.34 -7.17
CA TYR A 91 -20.52 -18.39 -6.33
C TYR A 91 -21.43 -18.72 -5.17
N LYS A 92 -21.68 -20.01 -4.95
CA LYS A 92 -22.47 -20.49 -3.80
C LYS A 92 -21.56 -20.61 -2.60
N LEU A 93 -21.70 -19.68 -1.67
CA LEU A 93 -20.94 -19.67 -0.43
C LEU A 93 -21.60 -20.56 0.64
N SER A 94 -20.79 -21.07 1.53
CA SER A 94 -21.20 -21.76 2.76
C SER A 94 -20.40 -21.26 3.94
N GLY A 95 -20.92 -21.48 5.15
CA GLY A 95 -20.25 -21.04 6.37
C GLY A 95 -18.96 -21.80 6.66
N PHE A 96 -18.05 -21.09 7.29
CA PHE A 96 -16.78 -21.62 7.80
C PHE A 96 -16.37 -20.91 9.09
N GLU A 97 -15.49 -21.53 9.84
CA GLU A 97 -14.74 -20.91 10.92
C GLU A 97 -13.29 -20.72 10.49
N ALA A 98 -12.75 -19.51 10.68
CA ALA A 98 -11.36 -19.17 10.41
C ALA A 98 -10.68 -18.66 11.67
N LYS A 99 -9.53 -19.26 12.03
CA LYS A 99 -8.61 -18.74 13.05
C LYS A 99 -7.49 -17.99 12.34
N VAL A 100 -7.44 -16.68 12.57
CA VAL A 100 -6.53 -15.79 11.86
C VAL A 100 -5.41 -15.31 12.77
N ARG A 101 -4.17 -15.34 12.26
CA ARG A 101 -2.97 -14.76 12.87
C ARG A 101 -2.28 -13.86 11.87
N SER A 102 -1.63 -12.81 12.35
CA SER A 102 -0.92 -11.87 11.48
C SER A 102 0.43 -11.47 12.06
N THR A 103 1.46 -11.52 11.22
CA THR A 103 2.73 -10.86 11.48
C THR A 103 2.80 -9.48 10.82
N VAL A 104 1.80 -9.12 10.00
CA VAL A 104 1.64 -7.78 9.44
C VAL A 104 1.03 -6.88 10.50
N LEU A 105 1.86 -6.18 11.26
CA LEU A 105 1.41 -5.35 12.36
C LEU A 105 0.63 -4.13 11.87
N PRO A 106 -0.49 -3.75 12.53
CA PRO A 106 -1.15 -2.48 12.29
C PRO A 106 -0.16 -1.31 12.49
N GLY A 107 -0.20 -0.32 11.59
CA GLY A 107 0.71 0.84 11.65
C GLY A 107 2.12 0.61 11.11
N SER A 108 2.50 -0.64 10.76
CA SER A 108 3.83 -0.96 10.19
C SER A 108 4.05 -0.43 8.77
N GLY A 109 3.06 0.19 8.16
CA GLY A 109 3.12 0.62 6.77
C GLY A 109 2.96 -0.50 5.73
N LEU A 110 2.80 -1.75 6.17
CA LEU A 110 2.76 -2.95 5.30
C LEU A 110 1.35 -3.36 4.88
N SER A 111 0.34 -2.53 5.14
CA SER A 111 -1.07 -2.71 4.79
C SER A 111 -1.72 -4.00 5.31
N SER A 112 -1.89 -4.07 6.64
CA SER A 112 -2.58 -5.19 7.29
C SER A 112 -4.03 -5.36 6.82
N SER A 113 -4.74 -4.27 6.46
CA SER A 113 -6.10 -4.35 5.92
C SER A 113 -6.14 -5.06 4.58
N ALA A 114 -5.27 -4.68 3.63
CA ALA A 114 -5.23 -5.32 2.32
C ALA A 114 -4.82 -6.80 2.41
N ALA A 115 -3.84 -7.15 3.26
CA ALA A 115 -3.48 -8.54 3.52
C ALA A 115 -4.67 -9.34 4.06
N PHE A 116 -5.47 -8.76 4.96
CA PHE A 116 -6.67 -9.40 5.49
C PHE A 116 -7.76 -9.57 4.42
N GLU A 117 -8.04 -8.54 3.63
CA GLU A 117 -9.02 -8.59 2.52
C GLU A 117 -8.65 -9.65 1.49
N VAL A 118 -7.37 -9.69 1.09
CA VAL A 118 -6.83 -10.69 0.17
C VAL A 118 -6.91 -12.08 0.77
N LEU A 119 -6.64 -12.24 2.08
CA LEU A 119 -6.79 -13.52 2.77
C LEU A 119 -8.22 -14.04 2.69
N ILE A 120 -9.22 -13.21 3.02
CA ILE A 120 -10.64 -13.59 2.89
C ILE A 120 -10.99 -13.93 1.44
N GLY A 121 -10.51 -13.15 0.48
CA GLY A 121 -10.66 -13.44 -0.95
C GLY A 121 -10.06 -14.79 -1.35
N ARG A 122 -8.86 -15.11 -0.90
CA ARG A 122 -8.19 -16.41 -1.15
C ARG A 122 -8.95 -17.58 -0.51
N ILE A 123 -9.48 -17.42 0.71
CA ILE A 123 -10.31 -18.42 1.37
C ILE A 123 -11.55 -18.72 0.53
N LEU A 124 -12.32 -17.69 0.15
CA LEU A 124 -13.54 -17.87 -0.64
C LEU A 124 -13.25 -18.42 -2.04
N ASN A 125 -12.17 -17.98 -2.68
CA ASN A 125 -11.73 -18.50 -3.97
C ASN A 125 -11.37 -19.99 -3.90
N GLY A 126 -10.57 -20.38 -2.90
CA GLY A 126 -10.15 -21.77 -2.75
C GLY A 126 -11.28 -22.73 -2.40
N LEU A 127 -12.17 -22.31 -1.47
CA LEU A 127 -13.23 -23.18 -0.95
C LEU A 127 -14.48 -23.24 -1.86
N PHE A 128 -14.83 -22.13 -2.52
CA PHE A 128 -16.14 -22.02 -3.17
C PHE A 128 -16.07 -21.64 -4.67
N ALA A 129 -14.93 -21.17 -5.16
CA ALA A 129 -14.75 -20.83 -6.57
C ALA A 129 -13.74 -21.75 -7.28
N GLY A 130 -13.18 -22.74 -6.60
CA GLY A 130 -12.22 -23.69 -7.18
C GLY A 130 -10.96 -23.04 -7.75
N GLY A 131 -10.57 -21.85 -7.23
CA GLY A 131 -9.42 -21.09 -7.70
C GLY A 131 -9.67 -20.29 -9.00
N ALA A 132 -10.92 -20.16 -9.46
CA ALA A 132 -11.25 -19.51 -10.72
C ALA A 132 -11.11 -17.99 -10.71
N VAL A 133 -11.09 -17.34 -9.54
CA VAL A 133 -10.95 -15.89 -9.40
C VAL A 133 -9.46 -15.55 -9.43
N SER A 134 -9.05 -14.73 -10.39
CA SER A 134 -7.65 -14.33 -10.55
C SER A 134 -7.15 -13.46 -9.39
N ALA A 135 -5.83 -13.36 -9.24
CA ALA A 135 -5.20 -12.51 -8.21
C ALA A 135 -5.60 -11.03 -8.39
N ILE A 136 -5.72 -10.56 -9.63
CA ILE A 136 -6.16 -9.20 -9.95
C ILE A 136 -7.60 -8.99 -9.49
N GLU A 137 -8.50 -9.92 -9.77
CA GLU A 137 -9.90 -9.83 -9.34
C GLU A 137 -10.03 -9.90 -7.82
N ILE A 138 -9.23 -10.72 -7.11
CA ILE A 138 -9.19 -10.76 -5.64
C ILE A 138 -8.79 -9.38 -5.10
N ALA A 139 -7.78 -8.74 -5.68
CA ALA A 139 -7.38 -7.39 -5.30
C ALA A 139 -8.51 -6.36 -5.50
N GLN A 140 -9.17 -6.40 -6.65
CA GLN A 140 -10.30 -5.52 -6.96
C GLN A 140 -11.50 -5.76 -6.02
N ILE A 141 -11.74 -7.00 -5.63
CA ILE A 141 -12.76 -7.37 -4.64
C ILE A 141 -12.40 -6.78 -3.27
N GLY A 142 -11.14 -6.88 -2.84
CA GLY A 142 -10.66 -6.28 -1.58
C GLY A 142 -10.88 -4.76 -1.58
N GLN A 143 -10.41 -4.06 -2.61
CA GLN A 143 -10.64 -2.62 -2.75
C GLN A 143 -12.14 -2.25 -2.74
N TYR A 144 -12.98 -3.03 -3.42
CA TYR A 144 -14.42 -2.81 -3.38
C TYR A 144 -14.98 -2.94 -1.95
N ALA A 145 -14.55 -3.94 -1.19
CA ALA A 145 -14.95 -4.08 0.20
C ALA A 145 -14.48 -2.90 1.06
N GLU A 146 -13.25 -2.42 0.87
CA GLU A 146 -12.72 -1.27 1.58
C GLU A 146 -13.47 0.03 1.24
N ASN A 147 -13.72 0.28 -0.05
CA ASN A 147 -14.36 1.52 -0.50
C ASN A 147 -15.86 1.57 -0.19
N VAL A 148 -16.58 0.46 -0.40
CA VAL A 148 -18.07 0.45 -0.36
C VAL A 148 -18.61 0.02 1.00
N TYR A 149 -17.99 -0.97 1.64
CA TYR A 149 -18.47 -1.52 2.91
C TYR A 149 -17.78 -0.89 4.11
N TYR A 150 -16.45 -0.84 4.08
CA TYR A 150 -15.67 -0.23 5.17
C TYR A 150 -15.78 1.30 5.16
N GLY A 151 -15.93 1.91 3.98
CA GLY A 151 -16.17 3.34 3.83
C GLY A 151 -14.89 4.19 3.73
N LYS A 152 -13.73 3.59 3.45
CA LYS A 152 -12.46 4.29 3.25
C LYS A 152 -12.11 4.29 1.76
N PRO A 153 -12.11 5.45 1.08
CA PRO A 153 -11.66 5.52 -0.30
C PRO A 153 -10.15 5.25 -0.38
N SER A 154 -9.78 4.16 -1.05
CA SER A 154 -8.40 3.74 -1.22
C SER A 154 -8.08 3.47 -2.69
N GLY A 155 -6.79 3.58 -3.06
CA GLY A 155 -6.24 3.06 -4.30
C GLY A 155 -6.24 1.53 -4.32
N LEU A 156 -5.78 0.95 -5.42
CA LEU A 156 -5.77 -0.51 -5.64
C LEU A 156 -4.38 -1.13 -5.40
N MET A 157 -3.36 -0.34 -5.18
CA MET A 157 -1.97 -0.79 -5.06
C MET A 157 -1.78 -1.86 -3.98
N ASP A 158 -2.33 -1.60 -2.79
CA ASP A 158 -2.11 -2.44 -1.61
C ASP A 158 -2.61 -3.86 -1.80
N GLN A 159 -3.87 -3.98 -2.22
CA GLN A 159 -4.50 -5.26 -2.48
C GLN A 159 -3.84 -5.97 -3.68
N MET A 160 -3.42 -5.21 -4.69
CA MET A 160 -2.78 -5.78 -5.87
C MET A 160 -1.42 -6.39 -5.54
N ALA A 161 -0.57 -5.67 -4.81
CA ALA A 161 0.74 -6.17 -4.41
C ALA A 161 0.63 -7.40 -3.49
N SER A 162 -0.27 -7.37 -2.51
CA SER A 162 -0.54 -8.51 -1.63
C SER A 162 -1.09 -9.73 -2.38
N SER A 163 -2.00 -9.52 -3.34
CA SER A 163 -2.68 -10.61 -4.04
C SER A 163 -1.81 -11.25 -5.12
N VAL A 164 -1.08 -10.46 -5.91
CA VAL A 164 -0.25 -10.96 -7.02
C VAL A 164 1.06 -11.58 -6.52
N GLY A 165 1.63 -11.00 -5.46
CA GLY A 165 2.91 -11.47 -4.88
C GLY A 165 4.14 -11.12 -5.73
N GLY A 166 5.30 -11.21 -5.14
CA GLY A 166 6.57 -10.85 -5.76
C GLY A 166 6.75 -9.34 -5.89
N LEU A 167 7.71 -8.94 -6.71
CA LEU A 167 7.90 -7.55 -7.12
C LEU A 167 7.04 -7.28 -8.36
N VAL A 168 6.16 -6.28 -8.29
CA VAL A 168 5.21 -5.97 -9.35
C VAL A 168 5.25 -4.49 -9.75
N TYR A 169 5.33 -4.26 -11.05
CA TYR A 169 5.00 -2.98 -11.67
C TYR A 169 3.51 -3.00 -12.01
N ILE A 170 2.80 -1.93 -11.65
CA ILE A 170 1.38 -1.80 -11.91
C ILE A 170 1.13 -0.46 -12.60
N ASP A 171 0.46 -0.47 -13.74
CA ASP A 171 -0.01 0.74 -14.43
C ASP A 171 -1.54 0.80 -14.30
N PHE A 172 -2.02 1.83 -13.64
CA PHE A 172 -3.43 2.08 -13.37
C PHE A 172 -4.10 3.00 -14.40
N ALA A 173 -3.54 3.16 -15.60
CA ALA A 173 -4.15 3.96 -16.67
C ALA A 173 -5.62 3.58 -16.92
N ASP A 174 -5.95 2.29 -16.86
CA ASP A 174 -7.31 1.77 -16.73
C ASP A 174 -7.45 0.98 -15.43
N PRO A 175 -8.03 1.55 -14.35
CA PRO A 175 -8.16 0.85 -13.07
C PRO A 175 -9.05 -0.40 -13.12
N LYS A 176 -9.89 -0.53 -14.15
CA LYS A 176 -10.72 -1.74 -14.35
C LYS A 176 -9.90 -2.88 -14.96
N ASN A 177 -8.90 -2.54 -15.76
CA ASN A 177 -8.01 -3.46 -16.44
C ASN A 177 -6.55 -3.01 -16.25
N PRO A 178 -6.03 -3.00 -15.03
CA PRO A 178 -4.66 -2.53 -14.76
C PRO A 178 -3.66 -3.47 -15.46
N ILE A 179 -2.57 -2.88 -15.96
CA ILE A 179 -1.44 -3.65 -16.46
C ILE A 179 -0.59 -4.04 -15.26
N VAL A 180 -0.42 -5.34 -15.04
CA VAL A 180 0.38 -5.89 -13.94
C VAL A 180 1.51 -6.72 -14.51
N GLU A 181 2.74 -6.32 -14.24
CA GLU A 181 3.95 -6.98 -14.72
C GLU A 181 4.82 -7.39 -13.54
N LYS A 182 5.16 -8.68 -13.44
CA LYS A 182 6.17 -9.14 -12.48
C LYS A 182 7.55 -8.70 -12.92
N VAL A 183 8.29 -8.10 -12.01
CA VAL A 183 9.67 -7.69 -12.24
C VAL A 183 10.57 -8.75 -11.62
N ASP A 184 11.30 -9.44 -12.49
CA ASP A 184 12.24 -10.48 -12.06
C ASP A 184 13.53 -9.81 -11.56
N TYR A 185 13.66 -9.67 -10.25
CA TYR A 185 14.86 -9.16 -9.60
C TYR A 185 15.04 -9.77 -8.21
N ASP A 186 16.21 -10.34 -7.97
CA ASP A 186 16.54 -10.95 -6.69
C ASP A 186 17.23 -9.95 -5.74
N PHE A 187 16.45 -9.38 -4.85
CA PHE A 187 16.94 -8.46 -3.83
C PHE A 187 17.91 -9.11 -2.84
N ALA A 188 17.87 -10.43 -2.64
CA ALA A 188 18.77 -11.11 -1.72
C ALA A 188 20.24 -11.01 -2.17
N HIS A 189 20.47 -10.87 -3.48
CA HIS A 189 21.79 -10.71 -4.07
C HIS A 189 22.18 -9.26 -4.39
N SER A 190 21.33 -8.29 -4.02
CA SER A 190 21.60 -6.87 -4.30
C SER A 190 22.78 -6.29 -3.50
N GLY A 191 23.20 -6.94 -2.41
CA GLY A 191 24.14 -6.38 -1.46
C GLY A 191 23.51 -5.47 -0.39
N TYR A 192 22.19 -5.30 -0.43
CA TYR A 192 21.44 -4.42 0.47
C TYR A 192 20.32 -5.16 1.20
N THR A 193 20.05 -4.71 2.41
CA THR A 193 18.90 -5.15 3.21
C THR A 193 17.80 -4.12 3.10
N LEU A 194 16.61 -4.57 2.71
CA LEU A 194 15.39 -3.78 2.76
C LEU A 194 14.85 -3.76 4.18
N CYS A 195 14.48 -2.59 4.68
CA CYS A 195 13.83 -2.48 5.99
C CYS A 195 12.84 -1.31 6.05
N THR A 196 11.87 -1.42 6.93
CA THR A 196 11.01 -0.30 7.34
C THR A 196 11.44 0.20 8.70
N ILE A 197 11.36 1.52 8.88
CA ILE A 197 11.65 2.21 10.13
C ILE A 197 10.39 2.91 10.59
N ASP A 198 9.85 2.47 11.74
CA ASP A 198 8.70 3.12 12.36
C ASP A 198 9.12 4.46 12.98
N SER A 199 8.50 5.54 12.55
CA SER A 199 8.78 6.88 13.06
C SER A 199 8.21 7.12 14.47
N GLY A 200 7.33 6.25 14.98
CA GLY A 200 6.58 6.44 16.21
C GLY A 200 5.49 7.51 16.12
N ALA A 201 5.26 8.08 14.94
CA ALA A 201 4.19 9.04 14.73
C ALA A 201 2.83 8.37 14.64
N ASP A 202 1.83 8.95 15.29
CA ASP A 202 0.44 8.47 15.22
C ASP A 202 -0.25 9.02 13.95
N HIS A 203 -1.12 8.20 13.36
CA HIS A 203 -2.00 8.59 12.25
C HIS A 203 -3.26 9.34 12.70
N ALA A 204 -3.51 9.42 14.02
CA ALA A 204 -4.64 10.18 14.56
C ALA A 204 -4.57 11.64 14.07
N ASP A 205 -5.72 12.21 13.77
CA ASP A 205 -5.88 13.60 13.33
C ASP A 205 -5.23 13.99 11.97
N LEU A 206 -4.76 13.02 11.17
CA LEU A 206 -4.15 13.29 9.86
C LEU A 206 -5.09 13.04 8.66
N THR A 207 -6.34 12.71 8.91
CA THR A 207 -7.33 12.36 7.87
C THR A 207 -7.47 13.46 6.82
N ASP A 208 -7.48 14.73 7.24
CA ASP A 208 -7.62 15.88 6.33
C ASP A 208 -6.40 16.04 5.43
N GLU A 209 -5.20 15.78 5.93
CA GLU A 209 -3.97 15.84 5.13
C GLU A 209 -3.92 14.72 4.07
N TYR A 210 -4.33 13.51 4.43
CA TYR A 210 -4.46 12.41 3.45
C TYR A 210 -5.52 12.71 2.39
N ALA A 211 -6.68 13.23 2.80
CA ALA A 211 -7.77 13.59 1.88
C ALA A 211 -7.39 14.73 0.95
N ALA A 212 -6.58 15.68 1.40
CA ALA A 212 -6.13 16.81 0.61
C ALA A 212 -5.29 16.42 -0.62
N MET A 213 -4.53 15.32 -0.55
CA MET A 213 -3.65 14.93 -1.66
C MET A 213 -4.41 14.60 -2.94
N PRO A 214 -5.36 13.63 -2.97
CA PRO A 214 -6.12 13.36 -4.18
C PRO A 214 -7.03 14.54 -4.57
N VAL A 215 -7.57 15.29 -3.62
CA VAL A 215 -8.42 16.45 -3.90
C VAL A 215 -7.67 17.54 -4.66
N GLU A 216 -6.47 17.89 -4.22
CA GLU A 216 -5.65 18.91 -4.87
C GLU A 216 -5.14 18.47 -6.24
N MET A 217 -4.74 17.22 -6.40
CA MET A 217 -4.35 16.68 -7.71
C MET A 217 -5.52 16.68 -8.69
N LYS A 218 -6.73 16.30 -8.23
CA LYS A 218 -7.95 16.36 -9.04
C LYS A 218 -8.34 17.78 -9.40
N ALA A 219 -8.12 18.75 -8.52
CA ALA A 219 -8.37 20.17 -8.83
C ALA A 219 -7.50 20.65 -10.01
N VAL A 220 -6.24 20.21 -10.08
CA VAL A 220 -5.38 20.49 -11.25
C VAL A 220 -5.91 19.79 -12.50
N ALA A 221 -6.30 18.52 -12.42
CA ALA A 221 -6.88 17.79 -13.55
C ALA A 221 -8.17 18.48 -14.06
N ALA A 222 -9.04 18.91 -13.14
CA ALA A 222 -10.30 19.59 -13.46
C ALA A 222 -10.08 20.93 -14.21
N PHE A 223 -9.00 21.65 -13.96
CA PHE A 223 -8.65 22.83 -14.74
C PHE A 223 -8.54 22.53 -16.25
N PHE A 224 -8.12 21.31 -16.60
CA PHE A 224 -8.03 20.84 -17.99
C PHE A 224 -9.26 20.04 -18.42
N GLY A 225 -10.36 20.05 -17.66
CA GLY A 225 -11.56 19.27 -17.94
C GLY A 225 -11.37 17.75 -17.82
N LYS A 226 -10.43 17.32 -16.96
CA LYS A 226 -10.11 15.90 -16.70
C LYS A 226 -10.47 15.54 -15.27
N GLU A 227 -10.67 14.23 -15.03
CA GLU A 227 -10.96 13.71 -13.69
C GLU A 227 -9.67 13.39 -12.90
N VAL A 228 -8.62 12.97 -13.60
CA VAL A 228 -7.33 12.56 -13.01
C VAL A 228 -6.16 13.11 -13.81
N LEU A 229 -5.00 13.23 -13.17
CA LEU A 229 -3.80 13.77 -13.80
C LEU A 229 -3.25 12.90 -14.94
N HIS A 230 -3.52 11.58 -14.92
CA HIS A 230 -3.14 10.69 -16.01
C HIS A 230 -3.66 11.18 -17.38
N ASP A 231 -4.87 11.73 -17.42
CA ASP A 231 -5.53 12.18 -18.65
C ASP A 231 -5.11 13.58 -19.10
N VAL A 232 -4.26 14.25 -18.33
CA VAL A 232 -3.73 15.58 -18.64
C VAL A 232 -2.42 15.44 -19.41
N ASP A 233 -2.35 16.07 -20.59
CA ASP A 233 -1.09 16.18 -21.33
C ASP A 233 -0.08 17.01 -20.52
N GLU A 234 1.06 16.40 -20.18
CA GLU A 234 2.09 17.03 -19.37
C GLU A 234 2.66 18.30 -20.00
N ALA A 235 2.84 18.32 -21.32
CA ALA A 235 3.35 19.52 -22.01
C ALA A 235 2.32 20.65 -22.00
N VAL A 236 1.02 20.31 -22.06
CA VAL A 236 -0.06 21.30 -21.91
C VAL A 236 -0.09 21.83 -20.48
N PHE A 237 0.05 20.97 -19.46
CA PHE A 237 0.15 21.38 -18.07
C PHE A 237 1.27 22.41 -17.86
N TYR A 238 2.49 22.13 -18.32
CA TYR A 238 3.60 23.06 -18.13
C TYR A 238 3.43 24.38 -18.89
N ARG A 239 2.77 24.39 -20.05
CA ARG A 239 2.47 25.64 -20.77
C ARG A 239 1.50 26.54 -20.00
N HIS A 240 0.59 25.96 -19.22
CA HIS A 240 -0.45 26.68 -18.48
C HIS A 240 -0.20 26.72 -16.97
N ILE A 241 1.00 26.38 -16.51
CA ILE A 241 1.30 26.23 -15.07
C ILE A 241 1.02 27.51 -14.28
N ALA A 242 1.21 28.69 -14.87
CA ALA A 242 0.96 29.98 -14.21
C ALA A 242 -0.55 30.22 -13.97
N GLU A 243 -1.39 29.83 -14.92
CA GLU A 243 -2.84 29.93 -14.82
C GLU A 243 -3.38 28.89 -13.83
N VAL A 244 -2.92 27.64 -13.93
CA VAL A 244 -3.26 26.55 -12.98
C VAL A 244 -2.94 26.98 -11.55
N ARG A 245 -1.73 27.51 -11.33
CA ARG A 245 -1.27 27.98 -10.02
C ARG A 245 -2.18 29.05 -9.41
N LYS A 246 -2.68 29.99 -10.24
CA LYS A 246 -3.59 31.04 -9.78
C LYS A 246 -4.95 30.48 -9.31
N VAL A 247 -5.40 29.38 -9.93
CA VAL A 247 -6.70 28.77 -9.64
C VAL A 247 -6.62 27.76 -8.51
N THR A 248 -5.59 26.90 -8.50
CA THR A 248 -5.49 25.74 -7.60
C THR A 248 -4.53 25.94 -6.42
N GLY A 249 -3.66 26.94 -6.50
CA GLY A 249 -2.63 27.21 -5.50
C GLY A 249 -1.32 26.43 -5.73
N ASP A 250 -0.30 26.80 -4.97
CA ASP A 250 1.05 26.29 -5.14
C ASP A 250 1.16 24.79 -4.83
N ARG A 251 0.57 24.35 -3.71
CA ARG A 251 0.67 22.96 -3.26
C ARG A 251 0.03 21.99 -4.23
N ALA A 252 -1.11 22.31 -4.80
CA ALA A 252 -1.76 21.49 -5.82
C ALA A 252 -0.89 21.34 -7.08
N VAL A 253 -0.25 22.43 -7.53
CA VAL A 253 0.68 22.39 -8.66
C VAL A 253 1.93 21.56 -8.35
N LEU A 254 2.52 21.70 -7.16
CA LEU A 254 3.66 20.89 -6.73
C LEU A 254 3.32 19.40 -6.71
N ARG A 255 2.14 19.03 -6.23
CA ARG A 255 1.61 17.66 -6.22
C ARG A 255 1.41 17.12 -7.64
N ALA A 256 0.94 17.95 -8.58
CA ALA A 256 0.85 17.56 -9.99
C ALA A 256 2.22 17.33 -10.63
N ILE A 257 3.21 18.20 -10.35
CA ILE A 257 4.61 18.00 -10.78
C ILE A 257 5.17 16.70 -10.21
N HIS A 258 4.89 16.41 -8.92
CA HIS A 258 5.26 15.12 -8.33
C HIS A 258 4.70 13.95 -9.12
N PHE A 259 3.40 13.96 -9.42
CA PHE A 259 2.73 12.90 -10.17
C PHE A 259 3.42 12.60 -11.51
N PHE A 260 3.65 13.62 -12.35
CA PHE A 260 4.30 13.43 -13.64
C PHE A 260 5.74 12.89 -13.51
N ASN A 261 6.50 13.43 -12.55
CA ASN A 261 7.86 12.99 -12.28
C ASN A 261 7.89 11.55 -11.74
N GLU A 262 6.99 11.21 -10.83
CA GLU A 262 6.96 9.91 -10.17
C GLU A 262 6.57 8.79 -11.15
N ASN A 263 5.62 9.03 -12.04
CA ASN A 263 5.29 8.07 -13.11
C ASN A 263 6.50 7.72 -13.99
N ARG A 264 7.30 8.72 -14.39
CA ARG A 264 8.54 8.47 -15.14
C ARG A 264 9.57 7.74 -14.30
N ARG A 265 9.68 8.11 -13.03
CA ARG A 265 10.63 7.51 -12.10
C ARG A 265 10.35 6.03 -11.87
N VAL A 266 9.10 5.64 -11.66
CA VAL A 266 8.71 4.23 -11.51
C VAL A 266 9.13 3.40 -12.73
N LYS A 267 8.87 3.89 -13.95
CA LYS A 267 9.31 3.22 -15.19
C LYS A 267 10.83 3.10 -15.26
N SER A 268 11.55 4.12 -14.80
CA SER A 268 13.02 4.10 -14.74
C SER A 268 13.54 3.15 -13.65
N GLN A 269 12.87 3.04 -12.50
CA GLN A 269 13.19 2.07 -11.45
C GLN A 269 13.07 0.63 -11.97
N VAL A 270 11.96 0.32 -12.65
CA VAL A 270 11.75 -1.00 -13.26
C VAL A 270 12.84 -1.31 -14.28
N ARG A 271 13.20 -0.34 -15.13
CA ARG A 271 14.27 -0.51 -16.11
C ARG A 271 15.62 -0.76 -15.45
N ALA A 272 16.00 0.05 -14.45
CA ALA A 272 17.25 -0.12 -13.72
C ALA A 272 17.38 -1.52 -13.10
N LEU A 273 16.29 -2.04 -12.50
CA LEU A 273 16.28 -3.41 -11.96
C LEU A 273 16.43 -4.48 -13.06
N LYS A 274 15.73 -4.34 -14.20
CA LYS A 274 15.86 -5.26 -15.34
C LYS A 274 17.26 -5.27 -15.96
N ASP A 275 17.90 -4.08 -15.98
CA ASP A 275 19.26 -3.92 -16.50
C ASP A 275 20.34 -4.34 -15.47
N GLY A 276 19.95 -4.69 -14.24
CA GLY A 276 20.86 -5.05 -13.14
C GLY A 276 21.61 -3.86 -12.53
N ASP A 277 21.20 -2.63 -12.85
CA ASP A 277 21.80 -1.37 -12.35
C ASP A 277 21.15 -0.97 -11.03
N PHE A 278 21.57 -1.62 -9.94
CA PHE A 278 21.02 -1.37 -8.62
C PHE A 278 21.42 -0.01 -8.05
N GLU A 279 22.56 0.54 -8.45
CA GLU A 279 22.97 1.89 -8.05
C GLU A 279 22.05 2.94 -8.63
N ALA A 280 21.75 2.88 -9.93
CA ALA A 280 20.75 3.75 -10.56
C ALA A 280 19.37 3.59 -9.90
N PHE A 281 18.97 2.36 -9.53
CA PHE A 281 17.73 2.12 -8.80
C PHE A 281 17.71 2.85 -7.45
N LEU A 282 18.78 2.75 -6.64
CA LEU A 282 18.89 3.45 -5.35
C LEU A 282 18.84 4.97 -5.50
N HIS A 283 19.49 5.52 -6.52
CA HIS A 283 19.38 6.95 -6.85
C HIS A 283 17.93 7.36 -7.14
N LEU A 284 17.17 6.54 -7.86
CA LEU A 284 15.76 6.80 -8.15
C LEU A 284 14.88 6.69 -6.90
N VAL A 285 15.18 5.78 -5.96
CA VAL A 285 14.50 5.69 -4.67
C VAL A 285 14.73 6.95 -3.84
N ASN A 286 15.97 7.43 -3.74
CA ASN A 286 16.29 8.68 -3.05
C ASN A 286 15.62 9.89 -3.72
N ALA A 287 15.59 9.95 -5.06
CA ALA A 287 14.89 11.01 -5.79
C ALA A 287 13.38 10.98 -5.55
N SER A 288 12.76 9.80 -5.40
CA SER A 288 11.36 9.64 -4.98
C SER A 288 11.14 10.19 -3.58
N GLY A 289 12.01 9.86 -2.63
CA GLY A 289 11.94 10.38 -1.26
C GLY A 289 12.05 11.90 -1.21
N MET A 290 12.97 12.48 -1.97
CA MET A 290 13.11 13.94 -2.07
C MET A 290 11.88 14.58 -2.71
N ALA A 291 11.29 13.97 -3.75
CA ALA A 291 10.07 14.46 -4.39
C ALA A 291 8.86 14.38 -3.42
N SER A 292 8.76 13.33 -2.61
CA SER A 292 7.76 13.24 -1.55
C SER A 292 7.90 14.37 -0.54
N TRP A 293 9.12 14.74 -0.17
CA TRP A 293 9.38 15.82 0.78
C TRP A 293 9.07 17.20 0.19
N THR A 294 9.55 17.48 -1.02
CA THR A 294 9.54 18.83 -1.59
C THR A 294 8.31 19.14 -2.45
N LEU A 295 7.77 18.14 -3.16
CA LEU A 295 6.69 18.33 -4.13
C LEU A 295 5.36 17.80 -3.61
N LEU A 296 5.31 16.53 -3.20
CA LEU A 296 4.09 15.93 -2.66
C LEU A 296 3.75 16.49 -1.28
N GLN A 297 4.78 16.79 -0.48
CA GLN A 297 4.70 17.35 0.87
C GLN A 297 3.89 16.45 1.82
N ASN A 298 4.22 15.16 1.82
CA ASN A 298 3.61 14.17 2.71
C ASN A 298 4.56 13.64 3.80
N VAL A 299 5.68 14.33 4.05
CA VAL A 299 6.63 13.96 5.12
C VAL A 299 6.27 14.63 6.45
N THR A 300 5.91 15.92 6.41
CA THR A 300 5.51 16.67 7.61
C THR A 300 4.12 17.25 7.41
N PRO A 301 3.16 17.00 8.33
CA PRO A 301 1.84 17.59 8.26
C PRO A 301 1.90 19.13 8.36
N ALA A 302 0.94 19.81 7.71
CA ALA A 302 0.87 21.26 7.76
C ALA A 302 0.72 21.78 9.21
N GLY A 303 1.49 22.80 9.55
CA GLY A 303 1.46 23.40 10.89
C GLY A 303 2.25 22.68 11.99
N TYR A 304 2.85 21.52 11.69
CA TYR A 304 3.70 20.80 12.64
C TYR A 304 5.12 21.39 12.64
N ILE A 305 5.45 22.18 13.66
CA ILE A 305 6.73 22.89 13.75
C ILE A 305 7.73 22.14 14.61
N GLN A 306 7.32 21.65 15.79
CA GLN A 306 8.22 21.05 16.78
C GLN A 306 8.24 19.52 16.68
N LYS A 307 7.10 18.89 16.39
CA LYS A 307 6.97 17.43 16.30
C LYS A 307 6.94 17.02 14.83
N GLN A 308 8.09 16.55 14.33
CA GLN A 308 8.29 16.16 12.94
C GLN A 308 8.92 14.77 12.85
N ASP A 309 8.27 13.78 13.45
CA ASP A 309 8.83 12.44 13.68
C ASP A 309 9.29 11.77 12.37
N MET A 310 8.49 11.85 11.29
CA MET A 310 8.86 11.25 10.01
C MET A 310 10.05 11.97 9.35
N ALA A 311 10.06 13.31 9.36
CA ALA A 311 11.17 14.08 8.80
C ALA A 311 12.46 13.79 9.56
N PHE A 312 12.38 13.72 10.90
CA PHE A 312 13.50 13.35 11.76
C PHE A 312 14.00 11.93 11.45
N THR A 313 13.09 10.97 11.33
CA THR A 313 13.42 9.56 11.01
C THR A 313 14.16 9.45 9.68
N ILE A 314 13.66 10.10 8.62
CA ILE A 314 14.32 10.09 7.30
C ILE A 314 15.70 10.74 7.39
N ALA A 315 15.82 11.89 8.05
CA ALA A 315 17.10 12.59 8.20
C ALA A 315 18.11 11.77 9.00
N LEU A 316 17.67 11.10 10.08
CA LEU A 316 18.51 10.18 10.86
C LEU A 316 19.03 9.05 9.97
N CYS A 317 18.14 8.40 9.21
CA CYS A 317 18.52 7.31 8.31
C CYS A 317 19.51 7.79 7.24
N GLN A 318 19.30 8.97 6.64
CA GLN A 318 20.22 9.56 5.67
C GLN A 318 21.63 9.76 6.26
N GLN A 319 21.72 10.25 7.49
CA GLN A 319 23.01 10.42 8.18
C GLN A 319 23.69 9.07 8.44
N LEU A 320 22.94 8.06 8.85
CA LEU A 320 23.49 6.72 9.14
C LEU A 320 23.91 5.97 7.86
N LEU A 321 23.29 6.25 6.72
CA LEU A 321 23.63 5.69 5.41
C LEU A 321 24.90 6.31 4.81
N GLU A 322 25.30 7.49 5.23
CA GLU A 322 26.55 8.16 4.79
C GLU A 322 26.67 8.28 3.26
N GLY A 323 25.54 8.39 2.55
CA GLY A 323 25.48 8.48 1.09
C GLY A 323 25.41 7.12 0.37
N GLU A 324 25.50 5.99 1.07
CA GLU A 324 25.34 4.65 0.50
C GLU A 324 23.96 4.09 0.85
N GLY A 325 23.26 3.53 -0.16
CA GLY A 325 21.89 3.06 0.01
C GLY A 325 20.83 4.12 -0.31
N ALA A 326 19.62 3.90 0.19
CA ALA A 326 18.50 4.80 -0.07
C ALA A 326 17.51 4.80 1.08
N VAL A 327 16.82 5.95 1.27
CA VAL A 327 15.72 6.08 2.21
C VAL A 327 14.65 7.01 1.65
N ARG A 328 13.39 6.64 1.88
CA ARG A 328 12.22 7.45 1.52
C ARG A 328 11.09 7.23 2.51
N ILE A 329 10.11 8.12 2.46
CA ILE A 329 8.83 7.86 3.11
C ILE A 329 8.16 6.62 2.50
N HIS A 330 7.38 5.90 3.27
CA HIS A 330 6.72 4.66 2.89
C HIS A 330 5.21 4.78 3.05
N GLY A 331 4.45 4.38 2.02
CA GLY A 331 2.99 4.43 2.03
C GLY A 331 2.42 5.85 2.03
N GLY A 332 1.37 6.09 2.83
CA GLY A 332 0.62 7.36 2.84
C GLY A 332 1.41 8.58 3.28
N GLY A 333 2.41 8.41 4.12
CA GLY A 333 3.22 9.50 4.63
C GLY A 333 2.68 10.14 5.90
N PHE A 334 3.20 11.32 6.25
CA PHE A 334 2.96 12.12 7.46
C PHE A 334 3.30 11.40 8.77
N ALA A 335 2.97 10.14 8.89
CA ALA A 335 3.22 9.24 10.01
C ALA A 335 3.60 7.83 9.50
N GLY A 336 3.66 6.84 10.37
CA GLY A 336 3.98 5.46 10.03
C GLY A 336 5.47 5.26 9.77
N THR A 337 5.83 4.72 8.61
CA THR A 337 7.18 4.20 8.37
C THR A 337 7.93 4.89 7.25
N ALA A 338 9.26 4.90 7.35
CA ALA A 338 10.19 5.10 6.24
C ALA A 338 10.65 3.75 5.68
N LEU A 339 11.00 3.69 4.40
CA LEU A 339 11.60 2.55 3.73
C LEU A 339 13.07 2.83 3.48
N ALA A 340 13.95 1.89 3.81
CA ALA A 340 15.37 2.03 3.56
C ALA A 340 16.00 0.79 2.91
N PHE A 341 16.98 1.03 2.04
CA PHE A 341 17.89 0.05 1.50
C PHE A 341 19.26 0.29 2.12
N VAL A 342 19.70 -0.61 2.99
CA VAL A 342 20.90 -0.46 3.81
C VAL A 342 21.96 -1.48 3.36
N PRO A 343 23.24 -1.08 3.12
CA PRO A 343 24.28 -2.05 2.80
C PRO A 343 24.32 -3.19 3.83
N ASN A 344 24.44 -4.43 3.38
CA ASN A 344 24.35 -5.61 4.24
C ASN A 344 25.36 -5.61 5.39
N ASP A 345 26.58 -5.16 5.13
CA ASP A 345 27.65 -5.06 6.11
C ASP A 345 27.44 -3.97 7.17
N ARG A 346 26.56 -2.99 6.90
CA ARG A 346 26.22 -1.89 7.80
C ARG A 346 24.87 -2.09 8.50
N PHE A 347 24.05 -3.05 8.08
CA PHE A 347 22.68 -3.18 8.57
C PHE A 347 22.59 -3.36 10.10
N ALA A 348 23.46 -4.19 10.69
CA ALA A 348 23.45 -4.40 12.14
C ALA A 348 23.72 -3.11 12.93
N ARG A 349 24.71 -2.32 12.51
CA ARG A 349 25.02 -1.01 13.10
C ARG A 349 23.89 -0.02 12.87
N PHE A 350 23.38 0.05 11.65
CA PHE A 350 22.26 0.91 11.28
C PHE A 350 21.04 0.65 12.18
N LYS A 351 20.61 -0.62 12.29
CA LYS A 351 19.50 -1.02 13.16
C LYS A 351 19.75 -0.61 14.61
N THR A 352 20.92 -0.92 15.17
CA THR A 352 21.24 -0.55 16.56
C THR A 352 21.17 0.96 16.79
N CYS A 353 21.69 1.77 15.86
CA CYS A 353 21.65 3.23 15.98
C CYS A 353 20.23 3.79 15.85
N VAL A 354 19.43 3.27 14.91
CA VAL A 354 18.02 3.67 14.75
C VAL A 354 17.22 3.34 16.02
N GLU A 355 17.33 2.11 16.52
CA GLU A 355 16.59 1.67 17.71
C GLU A 355 17.09 2.33 19.00
N HIS A 356 18.35 2.75 19.07
CA HIS A 356 18.83 3.57 20.19
C HIS A 356 18.12 4.92 20.28
N VAL A 357 17.76 5.51 19.13
CA VAL A 357 17.14 6.84 19.06
C VAL A 357 15.62 6.77 19.09
N LEU A 358 15.02 5.84 18.32
CA LEU A 358 13.56 5.76 18.15
C LEU A 358 12.90 4.78 19.14
N GLY A 359 13.64 3.80 19.64
CA GLY A 359 13.16 2.73 20.50
C GLY A 359 13.40 1.35 19.91
N GLU A 360 13.45 0.34 20.79
CA GLU A 360 13.59 -1.05 20.39
C GLU A 360 12.38 -1.49 19.55
N GLY A 361 12.63 -2.26 18.47
CA GLY A 361 11.59 -2.76 17.58
C GLY A 361 11.12 -1.76 16.51
N HIS A 362 11.75 -0.58 16.38
CA HIS A 362 11.40 0.40 15.34
C HIS A 362 12.04 0.13 13.97
N CYS A 363 12.96 -0.83 13.84
CA CYS A 363 13.60 -1.19 12.57
C CYS A 363 13.30 -2.66 12.20
N HIS A 364 12.47 -2.87 11.17
CA HIS A 364 12.02 -4.18 10.72
C HIS A 364 12.66 -4.53 9.38
N LYS A 365 13.47 -5.60 9.37
CA LYS A 365 13.97 -6.17 8.12
C LYS A 365 12.83 -6.78 7.32
N LEU A 366 12.82 -6.58 6.01
CA LEU A 366 11.86 -7.14 5.07
C LEU A 366 12.57 -8.02 4.05
N THR A 367 11.88 -9.08 3.64
CA THR A 367 12.28 -9.91 2.49
C THR A 367 11.15 -9.87 1.46
N ILE A 368 11.49 -9.58 0.20
CA ILE A 368 10.54 -9.66 -0.91
C ILE A 368 10.36 -11.14 -1.26
N GLN A 369 9.07 -11.58 -1.35
CA GLN A 369 8.70 -12.97 -1.66
C GLN A 369 8.68 -13.21 -3.17
#